data_a6e596940e50484f896e40682afd24f8
#
_entry.id   a6e596940e50484f896e40682afd24f8
#
_cell.length_a   1.000
_cell.length_b   1.000
_cell.length_c   1.000
_cell.angle_alpha   90.00
_cell.angle_beta   90.00
_cell.angle_gamma   90.00
#
_symmetry.space_group_name_H-M   'P 1'
#
loop_
_entity.id
_entity.type
_entity.pdbx_description
1 polymer ?
#
loop_
_entity_poly.entity_id
_entity_poly.type
_entity_poly.pdbx_seq_one_letter_code
_entity_poly.pdbx_strand_id
1 'polypeptide(L)'
;MTTFFQQTAQAMIAKHIDRFPLLKLDQVIDWQPIDWQPIEQYLNRQRTRYLRDHRVRPAYPLLSMFKAVLLGQWHSLSDPELEHSLITRIDFNLFCRFDELSIPDYSTLCRYRNWLAQDNTLSELLELINRQLAEKNLKVEKASAAVIDATIIQTSGSKQRQAIEVDEEGQVSGQTTPSKDKNARWIKKNGLYRLGYKQHTRTDEEGYIEKLHITPANAHECKHLSPLLEGLPKGTTVYADKDYDSAENRQHLKEHWLQDGIMRKAHRKHPLTEAQTKRNRYLSKTRYVVEQSFGTLHRKFRYARAAYFGLLKVSAQSHLKAMCLNLLKAANRLSVSVAA
;
A
#
# COMPACT_ATOMS: atom_id res chain seq x y z
N MET A 1 -26.72 2.60 -22.58
CA MET A 1 -27.62 3.73 -22.25
C MET A 1 -27.53 3.94 -20.74
N THR A 2 -27.28 5.17 -20.29
CA THR A 2 -27.32 5.52 -18.85
C THR A 2 -28.76 5.56 -18.40
N THR A 3 -29.12 4.86 -17.34
CA THR A 3 -30.47 4.87 -16.77
C THR A 3 -30.81 6.27 -16.23
N PHE A 4 -32.10 6.62 -16.14
CA PHE A 4 -32.55 7.89 -15.54
C PHE A 4 -31.99 8.06 -14.11
N PHE A 5 -31.90 6.97 -13.35
CA PHE A 5 -31.31 6.95 -12.03
C PHE A 5 -29.82 7.35 -12.04
N GLN A 6 -29.04 6.81 -12.98
CA GLN A 6 -27.61 7.15 -13.11
C GLN A 6 -27.41 8.61 -13.49
N GLN A 7 -28.24 9.18 -14.36
CA GLN A 7 -28.19 10.61 -14.73
C GLN A 7 -28.50 11.52 -13.56
N THR A 8 -29.54 11.19 -12.77
CA THR A 8 -29.88 11.95 -11.55
C THR A 8 -28.79 11.85 -10.51
N ALA A 9 -28.24 10.66 -10.29
CA ALA A 9 -27.14 10.41 -9.37
C ALA A 9 -25.86 11.19 -9.76
N GLN A 10 -25.52 11.21 -11.04
CA GLN A 10 -24.41 11.99 -11.57
C GLN A 10 -24.61 13.50 -11.32
N ALA A 11 -25.80 14.03 -11.58
CA ALA A 11 -26.12 15.43 -11.35
C ALA A 11 -26.03 15.83 -9.85
N MET A 12 -26.45 14.94 -8.95
CA MET A 12 -26.32 15.16 -7.50
C MET A 12 -24.85 15.17 -7.03
N ILE A 13 -24.05 14.23 -7.51
CA ILE A 13 -22.63 14.13 -7.15
C ILE A 13 -21.81 15.26 -7.76
N ALA A 14 -22.12 15.69 -8.99
CA ALA A 14 -21.41 16.76 -9.68
C ALA A 14 -21.34 18.05 -8.84
N LYS A 15 -22.39 18.39 -8.09
CA LYS A 15 -22.43 19.55 -7.19
C LYS A 15 -21.44 19.44 -6.01
N HIS A 16 -20.95 18.24 -5.72
CA HIS A 16 -20.10 17.97 -4.55
C HIS A 16 -18.85 17.14 -4.93
N ILE A 17 -18.43 17.21 -6.18
CA ILE A 17 -17.38 16.34 -6.74
C ILE A 17 -16.06 16.38 -5.94
N ASP A 18 -15.74 17.51 -5.30
CA ASP A 18 -14.53 17.64 -4.49
C ASP A 18 -14.52 16.73 -3.26
N ARG A 19 -15.69 16.22 -2.84
CA ARG A 19 -15.81 15.23 -1.76
C ARG A 19 -15.56 13.80 -2.20
N PHE A 20 -15.44 13.57 -3.51
CA PHE A 20 -15.31 12.25 -4.14
C PHE A 20 -14.01 12.17 -4.97
N PRO A 21 -12.83 12.09 -4.35
CA PRO A 21 -11.56 12.17 -5.05
C PRO A 21 -11.41 11.19 -6.22
N LEU A 22 -11.90 9.96 -6.07
CA LEU A 22 -11.83 8.96 -7.15
C LEU A 22 -12.78 9.27 -8.30
N LEU A 23 -13.99 9.75 -8.02
CA LEU A 23 -14.92 10.20 -9.07
C LEU A 23 -14.44 11.49 -9.73
N LYS A 24 -13.78 12.37 -8.97
CA LYS A 24 -13.11 13.54 -9.52
C LYS A 24 -12.04 13.15 -10.53
N LEU A 25 -11.20 12.19 -10.20
CA LEU A 25 -10.22 11.64 -11.13
C LEU A 25 -10.88 11.02 -12.38
N ASP A 26 -12.03 10.39 -12.23
CA ASP A 26 -12.77 9.74 -13.30
C ASP A 26 -13.53 10.72 -14.22
N GLN A 27 -13.87 11.92 -13.73
CA GLN A 27 -14.72 12.90 -14.43
C GLN A 27 -13.99 14.11 -15.00
N VAL A 28 -12.96 14.59 -14.30
CA VAL A 28 -12.29 15.87 -14.67
C VAL A 28 -11.51 15.75 -15.96
N ILE A 29 -11.36 14.56 -16.47
CA ILE A 29 -10.47 14.28 -17.57
C ILE A 29 -11.19 13.40 -18.56
N ASP A 30 -11.34 13.86 -19.79
CA ASP A 30 -11.73 13.01 -20.93
C ASP A 30 -10.77 11.83 -21.11
N TRP A 31 -9.66 11.93 -20.46
CA TRP A 31 -8.75 10.85 -20.25
C TRP A 31 -8.75 10.45 -18.79
N GLN A 32 -9.13 9.63 -18.22
CA GLN A 32 -8.95 9.20 -16.84
C GLN A 32 -7.46 9.23 -16.45
N PRO A 33 -7.04 9.87 -15.34
CA PRO A 33 -5.63 9.90 -14.89
C PRO A 33 -5.04 8.50 -14.78
N ILE A 34 -5.92 7.53 -14.56
CA ILE A 34 -5.62 6.12 -14.75
C ILE A 34 -6.48 5.64 -15.89
N ASP A 35 -5.83 5.32 -17.00
CA ASP A 35 -6.48 4.58 -18.08
C ASP A 35 -6.73 3.15 -17.59
N TRP A 36 -8.00 2.84 -17.32
CA TRP A 36 -8.39 1.53 -16.83
C TRP A 36 -8.30 0.42 -17.89
N GLN A 37 -8.23 0.75 -19.16
CA GLN A 37 -8.13 -0.27 -20.22
C GLN A 37 -6.87 -1.14 -20.13
N PRO A 38 -5.65 -0.58 -19.93
CA PRO A 38 -4.46 -1.39 -19.71
C PRO A 38 -4.56 -2.29 -18.47
N ILE A 39 -5.20 -1.79 -17.40
CA ILE A 39 -5.42 -2.56 -16.17
C ILE A 39 -6.37 -3.73 -16.44
N GLU A 40 -7.46 -3.51 -17.14
CA GLU A 40 -8.42 -4.54 -17.50
C GLU A 40 -7.77 -5.61 -18.42
N GLN A 41 -7.01 -5.19 -19.43
CA GLN A 41 -6.26 -6.09 -20.30
C GLN A 41 -5.24 -6.91 -19.51
N TYR A 42 -4.56 -6.31 -18.54
CA TYR A 42 -3.64 -6.99 -17.66
C TYR A 42 -4.35 -8.06 -16.82
N LEU A 43 -5.44 -7.70 -16.15
CA LEU A 43 -6.24 -8.61 -15.33
C LEU A 43 -6.83 -9.76 -16.16
N ASN A 44 -7.31 -9.50 -17.38
CA ASN A 44 -7.81 -10.53 -18.27
C ASN A 44 -6.70 -11.52 -18.71
N ARG A 45 -5.49 -11.03 -18.96
CA ARG A 45 -4.33 -11.90 -19.24
C ARG A 45 -3.95 -12.77 -18.06
N GLN A 46 -4.01 -12.26 -16.83
CA GLN A 46 -3.75 -13.04 -15.63
C GLN A 46 -4.84 -14.10 -15.42
N ARG A 47 -6.11 -13.73 -15.64
CA ARG A 47 -7.24 -14.66 -15.53
C ARG A 47 -7.09 -15.89 -16.41
N THR A 48 -6.68 -15.73 -17.69
CA THR A 48 -6.51 -16.86 -18.61
C THR A 48 -5.45 -17.84 -18.18
N ARG A 49 -4.48 -17.44 -17.34
CA ARG A 49 -3.47 -18.36 -16.78
C ARG A 49 -4.06 -19.29 -15.70
N TYR A 50 -5.09 -18.88 -14.99
CA TYR A 50 -5.62 -19.58 -13.81
C TYR A 50 -6.95 -20.29 -14.05
N LEU A 51 -7.73 -19.91 -15.07
CA LEU A 51 -9.04 -20.50 -15.35
C LEU A 51 -8.94 -21.55 -16.45
N ARG A 52 -8.84 -22.82 -16.06
CA ARG A 52 -8.88 -23.97 -16.99
C ARG A 52 -10.29 -24.44 -17.31
N ASP A 53 -11.32 -23.95 -16.66
CA ASP A 53 -12.69 -24.44 -16.82
C ASP A 53 -13.67 -23.31 -17.21
N HIS A 54 -14.20 -23.39 -18.44
CA HIS A 54 -15.08 -22.39 -19.04
C HIS A 54 -16.57 -22.57 -18.73
N ARG A 55 -16.95 -23.46 -17.82
CA ARG A 55 -18.35 -23.81 -17.54
C ARG A 55 -19.00 -22.98 -16.43
N VAL A 56 -18.41 -21.88 -16.02
CA VAL A 56 -18.87 -21.11 -14.88
C VAL A 56 -19.64 -19.86 -15.36
N ARG A 57 -20.70 -19.50 -14.59
CA ARG A 57 -21.49 -18.26 -14.67
C ARG A 57 -20.62 -17.09 -15.17
N PRO A 58 -21.14 -16.19 -16.06
CA PRO A 58 -20.39 -15.02 -16.51
C PRO A 58 -19.75 -14.31 -15.32
N ALA A 59 -18.44 -14.22 -15.32
CA ALA A 59 -17.75 -13.57 -14.24
C ALA A 59 -18.00 -12.07 -14.30
N TYR A 60 -18.08 -11.43 -13.15
CA TYR A 60 -18.13 -9.98 -13.05
C TYR A 60 -16.98 -9.33 -13.83
N PRO A 61 -17.16 -8.14 -14.42
CA PRO A 61 -16.10 -7.42 -15.09
C PRO A 61 -14.91 -7.21 -14.15
N LEU A 62 -13.72 -7.64 -14.57
CA LEU A 62 -12.56 -7.65 -13.71
C LEU A 62 -12.15 -6.25 -13.26
N LEU A 63 -12.31 -5.25 -14.12
CA LEU A 63 -12.07 -3.86 -13.77
C LEU A 63 -13.03 -3.36 -12.68
N SER A 64 -14.33 -3.64 -12.83
CA SER A 64 -15.33 -3.29 -11.80
C SER A 64 -15.03 -3.93 -10.46
N MET A 65 -14.60 -5.20 -10.47
CA MET A 65 -14.15 -5.91 -9.28
C MET A 65 -12.91 -5.29 -8.65
N PHE A 66 -11.93 -4.88 -9.47
CA PHE A 66 -10.73 -4.19 -8.98
C PHE A 66 -11.08 -2.84 -8.34
N LYS A 67 -11.92 -2.04 -9.01
CA LYS A 67 -12.41 -0.76 -8.48
C LYS A 67 -13.14 -0.96 -7.15
N ALA A 68 -13.97 -2.00 -7.03
CA ALA A 68 -14.67 -2.32 -5.77
C ALA A 68 -13.69 -2.66 -4.63
N VAL A 69 -12.71 -3.53 -4.88
CA VAL A 69 -11.68 -3.87 -3.89
C VAL A 69 -10.86 -2.63 -3.50
N LEU A 70 -10.55 -1.75 -4.46
CA LEU A 70 -9.85 -0.50 -4.21
C LEU A 70 -10.69 0.44 -3.30
N LEU A 71 -12.00 0.58 -3.55
CA LEU A 71 -12.93 1.33 -2.68
C LEU A 71 -13.00 0.75 -1.27
N GLY A 72 -13.05 -0.58 -1.14
CA GLY A 72 -12.99 -1.26 0.15
C GLY A 72 -11.74 -0.88 0.94
N GLN A 73 -10.60 -0.82 0.28
CA GLN A 73 -9.35 -0.37 0.92
C GLN A 73 -9.32 1.13 1.18
N TRP A 74 -9.86 1.94 0.25
CA TRP A 74 -9.94 3.40 0.42
C TRP A 74 -10.73 3.79 1.67
N HIS A 75 -11.87 3.17 1.89
CA HIS A 75 -12.76 3.43 3.02
C HIS A 75 -12.50 2.53 4.23
N SER A 76 -11.56 1.58 4.14
CA SER A 76 -11.24 0.59 5.18
C SER A 76 -12.45 -0.27 5.59
N LEU A 77 -13.22 -0.72 4.61
CA LEU A 77 -14.40 -1.56 4.79
C LEU A 77 -14.00 -3.05 4.84
N SER A 78 -14.73 -3.82 5.63
CA SER A 78 -14.75 -5.28 5.53
C SER A 78 -15.49 -5.72 4.26
N ASP A 79 -15.34 -6.99 3.86
CA ASP A 79 -16.02 -7.49 2.65
C ASP A 79 -17.56 -7.39 2.74
N PRO A 80 -18.23 -7.70 3.88
CA PRO A 80 -19.68 -7.48 4.02
C PRO A 80 -20.07 -5.99 3.98
N GLU A 81 -19.28 -5.10 4.60
CA GLU A 81 -19.54 -3.65 4.53
C GLU A 81 -19.34 -3.11 3.11
N LEU A 82 -18.39 -3.67 2.36
CA LEU A 82 -18.18 -3.32 0.96
C LEU A 82 -19.36 -3.75 0.09
N GLU A 83 -19.84 -4.99 0.23
CA GLU A 83 -21.06 -5.46 -0.46
C GLU A 83 -22.24 -4.54 -0.15
N HIS A 84 -22.51 -4.25 1.13
CA HIS A 84 -23.59 -3.33 1.53
C HIS A 84 -23.40 -1.94 0.91
N SER A 85 -22.17 -1.42 0.88
CA SER A 85 -21.86 -0.11 0.29
C SER A 85 -22.05 -0.08 -1.22
N LEU A 86 -21.72 -1.17 -1.92
CA LEU A 86 -21.96 -1.29 -3.36
C LEU A 86 -23.45 -1.27 -3.70
N ILE A 87 -24.31 -1.78 -2.80
CA ILE A 87 -25.78 -1.77 -2.96
C ILE A 87 -26.36 -0.38 -2.65
N THR A 88 -25.87 0.27 -1.59
CA THR A 88 -26.56 1.44 -1.00
C THR A 88 -25.94 2.78 -1.41
N ARG A 89 -24.66 2.80 -1.83
CA ARG A 89 -23.93 4.04 -2.14
C ARG A 89 -23.88 4.31 -3.62
N ILE A 90 -24.47 5.42 -4.02
CA ILE A 90 -24.48 5.89 -5.41
C ILE A 90 -23.07 6.14 -5.96
N ASP A 91 -22.18 6.74 -5.15
CA ASP A 91 -20.79 7.02 -5.55
C ASP A 91 -20.00 5.75 -5.83
N PHE A 92 -20.22 4.67 -5.06
CA PHE A 92 -19.60 3.37 -5.29
C PHE A 92 -20.09 2.74 -6.60
N ASN A 93 -21.40 2.80 -6.83
CA ASN A 93 -22.00 2.25 -8.04
C ASN A 93 -21.48 2.97 -9.29
N LEU A 94 -21.46 4.31 -9.28
CA LEU A 94 -20.94 5.13 -10.38
C LEU A 94 -19.46 4.85 -10.67
N PHE A 95 -18.64 4.65 -9.64
CA PHE A 95 -17.22 4.38 -9.82
C PHE A 95 -16.96 2.97 -10.33
N CYS A 96 -17.62 1.96 -9.76
CA CYS A 96 -17.41 0.57 -10.13
C CYS A 96 -18.08 0.19 -11.44
N ARG A 97 -19.20 0.83 -11.78
CA ARG A 97 -19.98 0.56 -12.99
C ARG A 97 -20.44 -0.91 -13.10
N PHE A 98 -20.88 -1.49 -11.99
CA PHE A 98 -21.60 -2.75 -12.02
C PHE A 98 -22.98 -2.56 -12.64
N ASP A 99 -23.52 -3.65 -13.19
CA ASP A 99 -24.95 -3.73 -13.49
C ASP A 99 -25.74 -3.66 -12.17
N GLU A 100 -26.77 -2.82 -12.12
CA GLU A 100 -27.58 -2.56 -10.93
C GLU A 100 -28.19 -3.85 -10.33
N LEU A 101 -28.44 -4.85 -11.18
CA LEU A 101 -28.99 -6.15 -10.79
C LEU A 101 -27.92 -7.22 -10.53
N SER A 102 -26.65 -6.89 -10.74
CA SER A 102 -25.55 -7.85 -10.65
C SER A 102 -24.39 -7.30 -9.82
N ILE A 103 -24.63 -7.16 -8.51
CA ILE A 103 -23.60 -6.75 -7.55
C ILE A 103 -22.95 -8.00 -6.94
N PRO A 104 -21.61 -8.05 -6.81
CA PRO A 104 -20.91 -9.18 -6.23
C PRO A 104 -21.15 -9.27 -4.72
N ASP A 105 -21.39 -10.49 -4.23
CA ASP A 105 -21.45 -10.78 -2.81
C ASP A 105 -20.05 -10.71 -2.15
N TYR A 106 -20.03 -10.61 -0.80
CA TYR A 106 -18.79 -10.50 -0.02
C TYR A 106 -17.84 -11.68 -0.23
N SER A 107 -18.36 -12.87 -0.49
CA SER A 107 -17.52 -14.06 -0.69
C SER A 107 -16.81 -14.01 -2.06
N THR A 108 -17.47 -13.47 -3.07
CA THR A 108 -16.90 -13.22 -4.40
C THR A 108 -15.83 -12.12 -4.34
N LEU A 109 -16.09 -11.03 -3.61
CA LEU A 109 -15.08 -9.98 -3.36
C LEU A 109 -13.85 -10.53 -2.63
N CYS A 110 -14.06 -11.37 -1.61
CA CYS A 110 -12.99 -12.03 -0.88
C CYS A 110 -12.14 -12.93 -1.79
N ARG A 111 -12.77 -13.77 -2.62
CA ARG A 111 -12.08 -14.66 -3.58
C ARG A 111 -11.28 -13.85 -4.60
N TYR A 112 -11.86 -12.80 -5.14
CA TYR A 112 -11.19 -11.93 -6.10
C TYR A 112 -9.97 -11.24 -5.48
N ARG A 113 -10.09 -10.69 -4.27
CA ARG A 113 -8.94 -10.10 -3.55
C ARG A 113 -7.84 -11.12 -3.28
N ASN A 114 -8.20 -12.35 -2.87
CA ASN A 114 -7.22 -13.42 -2.66
C ASN A 114 -6.54 -13.85 -3.97
N TRP A 115 -7.25 -13.79 -5.09
CA TRP A 115 -6.66 -14.01 -6.41
C TRP A 115 -5.68 -12.90 -6.78
N LEU A 116 -6.02 -11.63 -6.57
CA LEU A 116 -5.10 -10.50 -6.79
C LEU A 116 -3.83 -10.57 -5.92
N ALA A 117 -3.91 -11.24 -4.77
CA ALA A 117 -2.78 -11.39 -3.86
C ALA A 117 -1.73 -12.39 -4.35
N GLN A 118 -2.04 -13.18 -5.38
CA GLN A 118 -1.11 -14.17 -5.92
C GLN A 118 -0.05 -13.49 -6.79
N ASP A 119 1.12 -14.07 -6.79
CA ASP A 119 2.27 -13.62 -7.58
C ASP A 119 2.60 -12.12 -7.36
N ASN A 120 3.07 -11.45 -8.40
CA ASN A 120 3.42 -10.04 -8.38
C ASN A 120 2.31 -9.11 -8.90
N THR A 121 1.07 -9.63 -9.08
CA THR A 121 -0.05 -8.92 -9.71
C THR A 121 -0.24 -7.51 -9.15
N LEU A 122 -0.28 -7.36 -7.83
CA LEU A 122 -0.51 -6.05 -7.20
C LEU A 122 0.71 -5.13 -7.26
N SER A 123 1.92 -5.66 -7.29
CA SER A 123 3.14 -4.87 -7.53
C SER A 123 3.13 -4.28 -8.94
N GLU A 124 2.81 -5.10 -9.94
CA GLU A 124 2.74 -4.67 -11.34
C GLU A 124 1.60 -3.66 -11.57
N LEU A 125 0.46 -3.83 -10.90
CA LEU A 125 -0.63 -2.86 -10.94
C LEU A 125 -0.24 -1.51 -10.30
N LEU A 126 0.51 -1.52 -9.21
CA LEU A 126 1.04 -0.30 -8.60
C LEU A 126 1.99 0.43 -9.55
N GLU A 127 2.87 -0.30 -10.23
CA GLU A 127 3.80 0.25 -11.23
C GLU A 127 3.03 0.82 -12.44
N LEU A 128 2.01 0.11 -12.93
CA LEU A 128 1.15 0.56 -14.02
C LEU A 128 0.43 1.87 -13.67
N ILE A 129 -0.17 1.95 -12.49
CA ILE A 129 -0.82 3.17 -11.98
C ILE A 129 0.19 4.31 -11.89
N ASN A 130 1.35 4.08 -11.30
CA ASN A 130 2.39 5.10 -11.16
C ASN A 130 2.89 5.63 -12.51
N ARG A 131 3.05 4.74 -13.49
CA ARG A 131 3.42 5.13 -14.87
C ARG A 131 2.38 6.04 -15.49
N GLN A 132 1.10 5.68 -15.41
CA GLN A 132 0.02 6.51 -15.95
C GLN A 132 -0.08 7.86 -15.25
N LEU A 133 0.10 7.91 -13.92
CA LEU A 133 0.15 9.17 -13.19
C LEU A 133 1.32 10.06 -13.64
N ALA A 134 2.48 9.47 -13.96
CA ALA A 134 3.63 10.21 -14.49
C ALA A 134 3.35 10.73 -15.90
N GLU A 135 2.83 9.91 -16.81
CA GLU A 135 2.44 10.29 -18.17
C GLU A 135 1.44 11.47 -18.20
N LYS A 136 0.65 11.62 -17.15
CA LYS A 136 -0.34 12.70 -16.98
C LYS A 136 0.19 13.88 -16.14
N ASN A 137 1.49 13.93 -15.84
CA ASN A 137 2.12 14.97 -15.01
C ASN A 137 1.53 15.10 -13.60
N LEU A 138 0.86 14.08 -13.11
CA LEU A 138 0.34 14.01 -11.73
C LEU A 138 1.35 13.42 -10.73
N LYS A 139 2.45 12.88 -11.25
CA LYS A 139 3.62 12.37 -10.53
C LYS A 139 4.86 12.76 -11.30
N VAL A 140 5.98 12.93 -10.61
CA VAL A 140 7.28 13.18 -11.29
C VAL A 140 7.65 11.96 -12.15
N GLU A 141 7.98 12.20 -13.42
CA GLU A 141 8.34 11.13 -14.36
C GLU A 141 9.68 10.49 -14.01
N LYS A 142 10.68 11.33 -13.72
CA LYS A 142 12.04 10.89 -13.34
C LYS A 142 12.37 11.48 -11.98
N ALA A 143 12.17 10.70 -10.93
CA ALA A 143 12.54 11.12 -9.60
C ALA A 143 14.07 11.22 -9.48
N SER A 144 14.55 12.35 -8.97
CA SER A 144 15.96 12.56 -8.64
C SER A 144 16.35 11.88 -7.33
N ALA A 145 15.37 11.55 -6.52
CA ALA A 145 15.53 10.97 -5.19
C ALA A 145 14.58 9.81 -4.95
N ALA A 146 15.10 8.76 -4.32
CA ALA A 146 14.35 7.66 -3.75
C ALA A 146 14.46 7.72 -2.22
N VAL A 147 13.32 7.80 -1.52
CA VAL A 147 13.29 7.86 -0.06
C VAL A 147 12.79 6.53 0.49
N ILE A 148 13.63 5.87 1.29
CA ILE A 148 13.37 4.53 1.80
C ILE A 148 13.25 4.57 3.31
N ASP A 149 12.18 3.97 3.82
CA ASP A 149 11.94 3.81 5.25
C ASP A 149 11.01 2.61 5.51
N ALA A 150 10.86 2.24 6.78
CA ALA A 150 10.00 1.15 7.19
C ALA A 150 9.03 1.56 8.30
N THR A 151 7.80 1.08 8.19
CA THR A 151 6.77 1.26 9.21
C THR A 151 6.27 -0.08 9.74
N ILE A 152 5.81 -0.09 11.00
CA ILE A 152 5.24 -1.28 11.64
C ILE A 152 3.73 -1.27 11.45
N ILE A 153 3.21 -2.41 10.96
CA ILE A 153 1.78 -2.67 10.81
C ILE A 153 1.42 -3.77 11.80
N GLN A 154 0.56 -3.48 12.76
CA GLN A 154 0.12 -4.49 13.73
C GLN A 154 -0.75 -5.55 13.04
N THR A 155 -0.63 -6.79 13.48
CA THR A 155 -1.52 -7.86 12.99
C THR A 155 -2.94 -7.68 13.50
N SER A 156 -3.93 -8.15 12.72
CA SER A 156 -5.31 -8.36 13.19
C SER A 156 -5.47 -9.63 14.01
N GLY A 157 -4.49 -10.55 13.94
CA GLY A 157 -4.50 -11.79 14.70
C GLY A 157 -4.48 -11.56 16.22
N SER A 158 -5.00 -12.53 16.97
CA SER A 158 -4.91 -12.51 18.42
C SER A 158 -3.44 -12.53 18.88
N LYS A 159 -3.16 -11.79 19.93
CA LYS A 159 -1.85 -11.89 20.61
C LYS A 159 -1.68 -13.29 21.20
N GLN A 160 -0.44 -13.72 21.36
CA GLN A 160 -0.13 -14.88 22.21
C GLN A 160 -0.73 -14.65 23.59
N ARG A 161 -1.40 -15.67 24.13
CA ARG A 161 -1.88 -15.69 25.50
C ARG A 161 -1.02 -16.70 26.27
N GLN A 162 -0.62 -16.33 27.46
CA GLN A 162 0.02 -17.20 28.41
C GLN A 162 -1.08 -17.66 29.37
N ALA A 163 -1.46 -18.92 29.32
CA ALA A 163 -2.29 -19.53 30.34
C ALA A 163 -1.35 -19.93 31.48
N ILE A 164 -1.60 -19.43 32.66
CA ILE A 164 -0.89 -19.83 33.88
C ILE A 164 -1.78 -20.89 34.52
N GLU A 165 -1.33 -22.14 34.48
CA GLU A 165 -1.93 -23.22 35.23
C GLU A 165 -1.12 -23.40 36.52
N VAL A 166 -1.79 -23.32 37.64
CA VAL A 166 -1.20 -23.60 38.97
C VAL A 166 -1.71 -24.98 39.37
N ASP A 167 -0.82 -25.94 39.56
CA ASP A 167 -1.17 -27.26 40.04
C ASP A 167 -1.48 -27.23 41.52
N GLU A 168 -1.98 -28.39 42.06
CA GLU A 168 -2.34 -28.52 43.49
C GLU A 168 -1.14 -28.34 44.45
N GLU A 169 0.09 -28.41 43.93
CA GLU A 169 1.35 -28.21 44.68
C GLU A 169 1.85 -26.76 44.55
N GLY A 170 1.12 -25.86 43.88
CA GLY A 170 1.45 -24.45 43.71
C GLY A 170 2.56 -24.21 42.66
N GLN A 171 2.91 -25.21 41.84
CA GLN A 171 3.84 -25.02 40.73
C GLN A 171 3.15 -24.35 39.55
N VAL A 172 3.79 -23.32 39.02
CA VAL A 172 3.26 -22.55 37.90
C VAL A 172 3.75 -23.16 36.60
N SER A 173 2.83 -23.77 35.84
CA SER A 173 3.10 -24.16 34.45
C SER A 173 2.49 -23.14 33.49
N GLY A 174 3.28 -22.64 32.56
CA GLY A 174 2.79 -21.67 31.56
C GLY A 174 2.63 -22.35 30.21
N GLN A 175 1.38 -22.55 29.75
CA GLN A 175 1.13 -22.89 28.36
C GLN A 175 0.99 -21.61 27.52
N THR A 176 1.82 -21.47 26.51
CA THR A 176 1.75 -20.35 25.58
C THR A 176 0.90 -20.74 24.37
N THR A 177 -0.28 -20.16 24.26
CA THR A 177 -1.10 -20.31 23.04
C THR A 177 -0.55 -19.41 21.95
N PRO A 178 -0.04 -19.96 20.83
CA PRO A 178 0.51 -19.15 19.76
C PRO A 178 -0.57 -18.26 19.11
N SER A 179 -0.13 -17.14 18.56
CA SER A 179 -1.02 -16.28 17.76
C SER A 179 -1.59 -17.05 16.57
N LYS A 180 -2.85 -16.76 16.20
CA LYS A 180 -3.46 -17.26 14.95
C LYS A 180 -2.67 -16.83 13.71
N ASP A 181 -1.98 -15.71 13.79
CA ASP A 181 -1.13 -15.21 12.71
C ASP A 181 0.29 -15.77 12.83
N LYS A 182 0.54 -16.87 12.11
CA LYS A 182 1.83 -17.59 12.14
C LYS A 182 2.99 -16.80 11.53
N ASN A 183 2.71 -15.77 10.73
CA ASN A 183 3.75 -14.96 10.07
C ASN A 183 4.10 -13.70 10.85
N ALA A 184 3.24 -13.21 11.75
CA ALA A 184 3.53 -12.05 12.58
C ALA A 184 4.64 -12.36 13.59
N ARG A 185 5.47 -11.36 13.89
CA ARG A 185 6.54 -11.45 14.90
C ARG A 185 6.51 -10.24 15.81
N TRP A 186 7.04 -10.43 17.01
CA TRP A 186 7.18 -9.37 17.99
C TRP A 186 8.37 -8.46 17.68
N ILE A 187 8.16 -7.17 17.84
CA ILE A 187 9.20 -6.15 17.83
C ILE A 187 9.00 -5.20 19.01
N LYS A 188 10.11 -4.77 19.61
CA LYS A 188 10.13 -3.70 20.62
C LYS A 188 10.58 -2.41 19.95
N LYS A 189 9.73 -1.40 19.91
CA LYS A 189 10.07 -0.06 19.39
C LYS A 189 9.56 1.00 20.40
N ASN A 190 10.42 1.91 20.80
CA ASN A 190 10.11 2.97 21.78
C ASN A 190 9.52 2.42 23.10
N GLY A 191 10.09 1.34 23.64
CA GLY A 191 9.63 0.70 24.86
C GLY A 191 8.37 -0.18 24.73
N LEU A 192 7.64 -0.10 23.62
CA LEU A 192 6.41 -0.83 23.40
C LEU A 192 6.63 -2.08 22.55
N TYR A 193 6.04 -3.21 22.98
CA TYR A 193 6.00 -4.45 22.20
C TYR A 193 4.82 -4.43 21.24
N ARG A 194 5.07 -4.73 19.96
CA ARG A 194 4.07 -4.83 18.90
C ARG A 194 4.22 -6.16 18.18
N LEU A 195 3.10 -6.86 17.97
CA LEU A 195 3.04 -8.06 17.14
C LEU A 195 2.56 -7.67 15.75
N GLY A 196 3.29 -8.04 14.70
CA GLY A 196 2.84 -7.70 13.35
C GLY A 196 3.93 -7.87 12.30
N TYR A 197 3.91 -6.94 11.37
CA TYR A 197 4.71 -6.90 10.15
C TYR A 197 5.45 -5.58 10.04
N LYS A 198 6.46 -5.57 9.19
CA LYS A 198 7.18 -4.38 8.80
C LYS A 198 6.99 -4.17 7.30
N GLN A 199 6.49 -3.00 6.92
CA GLN A 199 6.40 -2.56 5.53
C GLN A 199 7.63 -1.73 5.21
N HIS A 200 8.48 -2.24 4.31
CA HIS A 200 9.59 -1.51 3.72
C HIS A 200 9.09 -0.83 2.47
N THR A 201 9.33 0.46 2.36
CA THR A 201 8.71 1.30 1.32
C THR A 201 9.75 2.21 0.68
N ARG A 202 9.71 2.30 -0.64
CA ARG A 202 10.38 3.33 -1.42
C ARG A 202 9.34 4.31 -1.94
N THR A 203 9.59 5.59 -1.71
CA THR A 203 8.84 6.68 -2.35
C THR A 203 9.77 7.53 -3.21
N ASP A 204 9.18 8.28 -4.14
CA ASP A 204 9.87 9.38 -4.78
C ASP A 204 9.98 10.60 -3.85
N GLU A 205 10.54 11.69 -4.36
CA GLU A 205 10.73 12.96 -3.65
C GLU A 205 9.42 13.68 -3.29
N GLU A 206 8.31 13.32 -3.93
CA GLU A 206 6.97 13.83 -3.63
C GLU A 206 6.17 12.91 -2.71
N GLY A 207 6.72 11.72 -2.36
CA GLY A 207 6.11 10.74 -1.46
C GLY A 207 5.06 9.83 -2.12
N TYR A 208 5.09 9.69 -3.44
CA TYR A 208 4.36 8.60 -4.09
C TYR A 208 5.08 7.28 -3.83
N ILE A 209 4.35 6.28 -3.40
CA ILE A 209 4.92 4.94 -3.17
C ILE A 209 5.19 4.28 -4.51
N GLU A 210 6.45 3.97 -4.77
CA GLU A 210 6.88 3.32 -6.01
C GLU A 210 7.03 1.81 -5.83
N LYS A 211 7.60 1.41 -4.70
CA LYS A 211 7.86 0.00 -4.41
C LYS A 211 7.72 -0.26 -2.92
N LEU A 212 7.23 -1.44 -2.57
CA LEU A 212 7.16 -1.87 -1.19
C LEU A 212 7.28 -3.39 -1.08
N HIS A 213 7.71 -3.86 0.07
CA HIS A 213 7.57 -5.26 0.42
C HIS A 213 7.35 -5.44 1.92
N ILE A 214 6.79 -6.58 2.30
CA ILE A 214 6.37 -6.86 3.66
C ILE A 214 7.20 -8.00 4.25
N THR A 215 7.64 -7.81 5.49
CA THR A 215 8.34 -8.82 6.27
C THR A 215 7.70 -9.00 7.63
N PRO A 216 7.99 -10.10 8.36
CA PRO A 216 7.72 -10.14 9.79
C PRO A 216 8.37 -8.96 10.52
N ALA A 217 7.73 -8.42 11.57
CA ALA A 217 8.17 -7.18 12.19
C ALA A 217 9.60 -7.21 12.77
N ASN A 218 10.10 -8.39 13.14
CA ASN A 218 11.45 -8.57 13.69
C ASN A 218 12.55 -8.59 12.61
N ALA A 219 12.21 -8.56 11.32
CA ALA A 219 13.21 -8.49 10.26
C ALA A 219 14.04 -7.20 10.35
N HIS A 220 15.34 -7.31 10.17
CA HIS A 220 16.25 -6.17 10.25
C HIS A 220 16.22 -5.36 8.96
N GLU A 221 15.99 -4.06 9.04
CA GLU A 221 15.79 -3.16 7.87
C GLU A 221 16.98 -3.18 6.91
N CYS A 222 18.19 -3.29 7.44
CA CYS A 222 19.42 -3.34 6.67
C CYS A 222 19.42 -4.41 5.55
N LYS A 223 18.79 -5.56 5.79
CA LYS A 223 18.74 -6.68 4.83
C LYS A 223 17.68 -6.51 3.72
N HIS A 224 16.90 -5.46 3.78
CA HIS A 224 15.74 -5.26 2.91
C HIS A 224 15.84 -4.00 2.04
N LEU A 225 17.07 -3.48 1.85
CA LEU A 225 17.31 -2.36 0.95
C LEU A 225 17.32 -2.80 -0.52
N SER A 226 18.05 -3.85 -0.84
CA SER A 226 18.30 -4.31 -2.23
C SER A 226 17.01 -4.47 -3.06
N PRO A 227 15.94 -5.14 -2.60
CA PRO A 227 14.70 -5.24 -3.38
C PRO A 227 14.04 -3.90 -3.69
N LEU A 228 14.29 -2.87 -2.87
CA LEU A 228 13.73 -1.54 -3.07
C LEU A 228 14.55 -0.70 -4.05
N LEU A 229 15.79 -1.08 -4.36
CA LEU A 229 16.64 -0.37 -5.33
C LEU A 229 16.34 -0.73 -6.78
N GLU A 230 15.70 -1.87 -7.01
CA GLU A 230 15.42 -2.33 -8.38
C GLU A 230 14.63 -1.28 -9.18
N GLY A 231 15.04 -1.09 -10.44
CA GLY A 231 14.40 -0.17 -11.38
C GLY A 231 14.71 1.31 -11.16
N LEU A 232 15.59 1.66 -10.21
CA LEU A 232 16.03 3.06 -10.05
C LEU A 232 16.97 3.48 -11.19
N PRO A 233 16.78 4.69 -11.77
CA PRO A 233 17.70 5.25 -12.75
C PRO A 233 19.08 5.49 -12.14
N LYS A 234 20.14 5.35 -12.96
CA LYS A 234 21.50 5.72 -12.55
C LYS A 234 21.56 7.19 -12.13
N GLY A 235 22.30 7.48 -11.08
CA GLY A 235 22.44 8.84 -10.54
C GLY A 235 21.38 9.24 -9.52
N THR A 236 20.30 8.42 -9.33
CA THR A 236 19.30 8.69 -8.29
C THR A 236 19.92 8.66 -6.89
N THR A 237 19.60 9.65 -6.06
CA THR A 237 20.04 9.68 -4.67
C THR A 237 19.10 8.85 -3.78
N VAL A 238 19.64 7.87 -3.05
CA VAL A 238 18.87 7.01 -2.16
C VAL A 238 19.00 7.49 -0.72
N TYR A 239 17.92 8.05 -0.19
CA TYR A 239 17.81 8.48 1.21
C TYR A 239 17.24 7.37 2.07
N ALA A 240 17.96 6.99 3.12
CA ALA A 240 17.49 5.98 4.07
C ALA A 240 17.98 6.28 5.50
N ASP A 241 17.29 5.71 6.50
CA ASP A 241 17.67 5.87 7.90
C ASP A 241 19.00 5.14 8.21
N LYS A 242 19.57 5.51 9.35
CA LYS A 242 20.75 4.87 9.94
C LYS A 242 20.60 3.34 10.14
N ASP A 243 19.39 2.82 10.23
CA ASP A 243 19.15 1.38 10.35
C ASP A 243 19.42 0.62 9.04
N TYR A 244 19.61 1.33 7.92
CA TYR A 244 20.09 0.80 6.64
C TYR A 244 21.61 0.93 6.46
N ASP A 245 22.35 1.54 7.42
CA ASP A 245 23.80 1.76 7.31
C ASP A 245 24.58 0.44 7.45
N SER A 246 25.06 -0.06 6.32
CA SER A 246 25.97 -1.19 6.23
C SER A 246 26.94 -1.02 5.05
N ALA A 247 28.08 -1.70 5.12
CA ALA A 247 29.04 -1.73 4.02
C ALA A 247 28.43 -2.37 2.77
N GLU A 248 27.66 -3.43 2.96
CA GLU A 248 26.95 -4.15 1.90
C GLU A 248 25.97 -3.23 1.15
N ASN A 249 25.11 -2.52 1.87
CA ASN A 249 24.16 -1.59 1.26
C ASN A 249 24.86 -0.46 0.49
N ARG A 250 25.96 0.08 1.02
CA ARG A 250 26.73 1.11 0.32
C ARG A 250 27.43 0.55 -0.91
N GLN A 251 27.85 -0.70 -0.88
CA GLN A 251 28.40 -1.37 -2.05
C GLN A 251 27.32 -1.58 -3.11
N HIS A 252 26.13 -2.02 -2.75
CA HIS A 252 24.99 -2.14 -3.65
C HIS A 252 24.64 -0.80 -4.32
N LEU A 253 24.67 0.32 -3.58
CA LEU A 253 24.44 1.64 -4.19
C LEU A 253 25.49 1.96 -5.26
N LYS A 254 26.77 1.67 -5.00
CA LYS A 254 27.85 1.89 -5.98
C LYS A 254 27.70 1.03 -7.22
N GLU A 255 27.39 -0.25 -7.06
CA GLU A 255 27.20 -1.20 -8.16
C GLU A 255 26.06 -0.80 -9.09
N HIS A 256 25.02 -0.17 -8.55
CA HIS A 256 23.88 0.33 -9.32
C HIS A 256 24.02 1.79 -9.75
N TRP A 257 25.20 2.39 -9.55
CA TRP A 257 25.48 3.81 -9.89
C TRP A 257 24.50 4.78 -9.21
N LEU A 258 24.09 4.48 -7.97
CA LEU A 258 23.21 5.30 -7.16
C LEU A 258 24.00 6.15 -6.18
N GLN A 259 23.47 7.33 -5.85
CA GLN A 259 24.13 8.24 -4.91
C GLN A 259 23.75 7.88 -3.47
N ASP A 260 24.74 7.89 -2.58
CA ASP A 260 24.59 7.51 -1.17
C ASP A 260 24.02 8.65 -0.31
N GLY A 261 22.74 8.55 -0.02
CA GLY A 261 22.00 9.36 0.97
C GLY A 261 21.68 8.62 2.27
N ILE A 262 22.29 7.45 2.55
CA ILE A 262 22.04 6.70 3.80
C ILE A 262 22.67 7.46 4.97
N MET A 263 21.90 7.67 6.04
CA MET A 263 22.40 8.27 7.28
C MET A 263 23.43 7.36 7.95
N ARG A 264 24.42 7.96 8.60
CA ARG A 264 25.45 7.23 9.34
C ARG A 264 24.94 6.80 10.71
N LYS A 265 25.26 5.57 11.12
CA LYS A 265 24.97 5.02 12.44
C LYS A 265 26.19 5.15 13.36
N ALA A 266 25.97 5.63 14.57
CA ALA A 266 27.02 5.58 15.59
C ALA A 266 27.20 4.12 16.07
N HIS A 267 28.43 3.71 16.25
CA HIS A 267 28.78 2.41 16.81
C HIS A 267 29.38 2.57 18.21
N ARG A 268 29.32 1.50 18.99
CA ARG A 268 29.94 1.48 20.33
C ARG A 268 31.45 1.79 20.19
N LYS A 269 31.95 2.79 20.90
CA LYS A 269 33.32 3.33 20.82
C LYS A 269 33.67 4.15 19.56
N HIS A 270 32.74 4.30 18.60
CA HIS A 270 32.92 5.14 17.40
C HIS A 270 31.73 6.08 17.25
N PRO A 271 31.69 7.21 18.02
CA PRO A 271 30.65 8.22 17.86
C PRO A 271 30.74 8.88 16.48
N LEU A 272 29.66 9.49 16.04
CA LEU A 272 29.65 10.26 14.79
C LEU A 272 30.53 11.49 14.94
N THR A 273 31.28 11.81 13.89
CA THR A 273 31.98 13.08 13.78
C THR A 273 30.97 14.23 13.62
N GLU A 274 31.41 15.45 13.87
CA GLU A 274 30.57 16.64 13.67
C GLU A 274 30.07 16.77 12.21
N ALA A 275 30.94 16.51 11.25
CA ALA A 275 30.58 16.49 9.83
C ALA A 275 29.51 15.44 9.50
N GLN A 276 29.63 14.22 10.05
CA GLN A 276 28.63 13.17 9.87
C GLN A 276 27.29 13.52 10.54
N THR A 277 27.33 14.17 11.70
CA THR A 277 26.13 14.66 12.38
C THR A 277 25.42 15.75 11.60
N LYS A 278 26.17 16.73 11.04
CA LYS A 278 25.64 17.77 10.16
C LYS A 278 25.03 17.16 8.89
N ARG A 279 25.74 16.19 8.27
CA ARG A 279 25.23 15.46 7.10
C ARG A 279 23.93 14.72 7.43
N ASN A 280 23.86 13.97 8.52
CA ASN A 280 22.64 13.27 8.94
C ASN A 280 21.45 14.22 9.14
N ARG A 281 21.69 15.39 9.75
CA ARG A 281 20.65 16.42 9.92
C ARG A 281 20.15 16.94 8.59
N TYR A 282 21.01 17.10 7.61
CA TYR A 282 20.59 17.49 6.25
C TYR A 282 19.76 16.40 5.59
N LEU A 283 20.23 15.14 5.61
CA LEU A 283 19.54 14.00 5.00
C LEU A 283 18.16 13.72 5.65
N SER A 284 18.03 13.95 6.96
CA SER A 284 16.76 13.73 7.67
C SER A 284 15.63 14.63 7.17
N LYS A 285 15.95 15.82 6.63
CA LYS A 285 14.94 16.73 6.08
C LYS A 285 14.22 16.15 4.87
N THR A 286 14.94 15.43 4.00
CA THR A 286 14.34 14.79 2.83
C THR A 286 13.48 13.59 3.21
N ARG A 287 13.83 12.88 4.29
CA ARG A 287 13.06 11.72 4.78
C ARG A 287 11.66 12.05 5.30
N TYR A 288 11.40 13.30 5.64
CA TYR A 288 10.07 13.77 6.06
C TYR A 288 8.96 13.34 5.09
N VAL A 289 9.24 13.23 3.79
CA VAL A 289 8.28 12.88 2.74
C VAL A 289 7.70 11.48 2.94
N VAL A 290 8.54 10.47 3.21
CA VAL A 290 8.05 9.10 3.44
C VAL A 290 7.30 8.98 4.78
N GLU A 291 7.71 9.74 5.78
CA GLU A 291 7.01 9.81 7.08
C GLU A 291 5.60 10.40 6.92
N GLN A 292 5.42 11.42 6.08
CA GLN A 292 4.09 11.94 5.73
C GLN A 292 3.22 10.89 5.04
N SER A 293 3.82 10.11 4.13
CA SER A 293 3.11 9.03 3.45
C SER A 293 2.65 7.96 4.44
N PHE A 294 3.51 7.54 5.39
CA PHE A 294 3.10 6.65 6.48
C PHE A 294 2.03 7.27 7.38
N GLY A 295 2.17 8.57 7.72
CA GLY A 295 1.15 9.29 8.48
C GLY A 295 -0.22 9.27 7.79
N THR A 296 -0.25 9.42 6.48
CA THR A 296 -1.49 9.35 5.68
C THR A 296 -2.06 7.92 5.65
N LEU A 297 -1.21 6.90 5.44
CA LEU A 297 -1.63 5.49 5.50
C LEU A 297 -2.25 5.15 6.85
N HIS A 298 -1.64 5.58 7.96
CA HIS A 298 -2.11 5.27 9.30
C HIS A 298 -3.38 6.03 9.68
N ARG A 299 -3.45 7.34 9.39
CA ARG A 299 -4.56 8.19 9.84
C ARG A 299 -5.75 8.15 8.90
N LYS A 300 -5.53 8.40 7.60
CA LYS A 300 -6.62 8.47 6.62
C LYS A 300 -7.10 7.09 6.20
N PHE A 301 -6.17 6.18 5.92
CA PHE A 301 -6.51 4.84 5.47
C PHE A 301 -6.56 3.79 6.59
N ARG A 302 -6.42 4.23 7.88
CA ARG A 302 -6.50 3.38 9.08
C ARG A 302 -5.58 2.15 9.05
N TYR A 303 -4.43 2.28 8.36
CA TYR A 303 -3.52 1.17 8.13
C TYR A 303 -2.36 1.08 9.14
N ALA A 304 -2.54 1.48 10.37
CA ALA A 304 -1.64 1.17 11.48
C ALA A 304 -1.77 -0.29 11.96
N ARG A 305 -2.91 -0.92 11.62
CA ARG A 305 -3.21 -2.32 11.87
C ARG A 305 -3.78 -2.95 10.60
N ALA A 306 -3.30 -4.16 10.26
CA ALA A 306 -3.82 -4.91 9.13
C ALA A 306 -5.27 -5.37 9.40
N ALA A 307 -6.09 -5.41 8.36
CA ALA A 307 -7.42 -6.03 8.42
C ALA A 307 -7.34 -7.57 8.28
N TYR A 308 -6.27 -8.04 7.66
CA TYR A 308 -6.02 -9.46 7.41
C TYR A 308 -4.78 -9.93 8.18
N PHE A 309 -4.55 -11.24 8.22
CA PHE A 309 -3.33 -11.85 8.74
C PHE A 309 -2.79 -12.88 7.77
N GLY A 310 -1.49 -13.18 7.92
CA GLY A 310 -0.70 -13.92 6.95
C GLY A 310 0.00 -12.99 5.95
N LEU A 311 1.28 -13.27 5.69
CA LEU A 311 2.18 -12.40 4.94
C LEU A 311 1.61 -12.00 3.57
N LEU A 312 1.06 -12.98 2.83
CA LEU A 312 0.50 -12.77 1.49
C LEU A 312 -0.66 -11.76 1.50
N LYS A 313 -1.62 -11.92 2.42
CA LYS A 313 -2.79 -11.04 2.49
C LYS A 313 -2.45 -9.64 3.00
N VAL A 314 -1.50 -9.54 3.92
CA VAL A 314 -1.02 -8.23 4.40
C VAL A 314 -0.21 -7.53 3.32
N SER A 315 0.59 -8.25 2.54
CA SER A 315 1.28 -7.70 1.37
C SER A 315 0.28 -7.15 0.35
N ALA A 316 -0.75 -7.92 0.02
CA ALA A 316 -1.82 -7.47 -0.88
C ALA A 316 -2.51 -6.20 -0.37
N GLN A 317 -2.85 -6.16 0.92
CA GLN A 317 -3.44 -4.97 1.54
C GLN A 317 -2.51 -3.76 1.45
N SER A 318 -1.21 -3.95 1.67
CA SER A 318 -0.22 -2.87 1.60
C SER A 318 -0.14 -2.26 0.20
N HIS A 319 -0.11 -3.08 -0.85
CA HIS A 319 -0.11 -2.60 -2.24
C HIS A 319 -1.37 -1.82 -2.58
N LEU A 320 -2.54 -2.35 -2.22
CA LEU A 320 -3.82 -1.65 -2.44
C LEU A 320 -3.89 -0.32 -1.67
N LYS A 321 -3.39 -0.26 -0.43
CA LYS A 321 -3.30 0.99 0.35
C LYS A 321 -2.30 1.98 -0.25
N ALA A 322 -1.19 1.50 -0.84
CA ALA A 322 -0.24 2.32 -1.57
C ALA A 322 -0.89 2.96 -2.81
N MET A 323 -1.65 2.18 -3.59
CA MET A 323 -2.44 2.70 -4.71
C MET A 323 -3.43 3.77 -4.25
N CYS A 324 -4.17 3.53 -3.16
CA CYS A 324 -5.08 4.53 -2.58
C CYS A 324 -4.37 5.83 -2.19
N LEU A 325 -3.17 5.73 -1.60
CA LEU A 325 -2.36 6.90 -1.25
C LEU A 325 -1.96 7.69 -2.50
N ASN A 326 -1.43 7.01 -3.51
CA ASN A 326 -0.96 7.64 -4.74
C ASN A 326 -2.11 8.32 -5.49
N LEU A 327 -3.25 7.64 -5.60
CA LEU A 327 -4.47 8.21 -6.18
C LEU A 327 -4.97 9.43 -5.41
N LEU A 328 -4.92 9.39 -4.07
CA LEU A 328 -5.29 10.55 -3.26
C LEU A 328 -4.40 11.76 -3.52
N LYS A 329 -3.08 11.54 -3.61
CA LYS A 329 -2.12 12.60 -3.93
C LYS A 329 -2.41 13.20 -5.31
N ALA A 330 -2.65 12.37 -6.31
CA ALA A 330 -3.01 12.80 -7.65
C ALA A 330 -4.32 13.62 -7.68
N ALA A 331 -5.37 13.17 -6.98
CA ALA A 331 -6.64 13.89 -6.89
C ALA A 331 -6.49 15.28 -6.23
N ASN A 332 -5.66 15.36 -5.18
CA ASN A 332 -5.37 16.64 -4.51
C ASN A 332 -4.58 17.60 -5.43
N ARG A 333 -3.71 17.06 -6.30
CA ARG A 333 -2.96 17.87 -7.27
C ARG A 333 -3.88 18.50 -8.32
N LEU A 334 -4.90 17.76 -8.78
CA LEU A 334 -5.93 18.29 -9.68
C LEU A 334 -6.73 19.44 -9.04
N SER A 335 -6.94 19.42 -7.73
CA SER A 335 -7.70 20.48 -7.03
C SER A 335 -6.93 21.81 -6.99
N VAL A 336 -5.61 21.77 -7.01
CA VAL A 336 -4.77 22.98 -6.99
C VAL A 336 -4.69 23.64 -8.38
N SER A 337 -4.75 22.86 -9.45
CA SER A 337 -4.64 23.38 -10.83
C SER A 337 -5.89 24.15 -11.28
N VAL A 338 -7.04 23.93 -10.67
CA VAL A 338 -8.30 24.62 -11.02
C VAL A 338 -8.44 25.98 -10.29
N ALA A 339 -7.61 26.23 -9.28
CA ALA A 339 -7.62 27.45 -8.46
C ALA A 339 -6.52 28.46 -8.86
N ALA A 340 -5.71 28.14 -9.87
CA ALA A 340 -4.67 29.00 -10.44
C ALA A 340 -5.07 29.53 -11.81
#